data_15a91256c3c24fd7636f770b7781a537
#
_entry.id   15a91256c3c24fd7636f770b7781a537
#
_cell.length_a   1.000
_cell.length_b   1.000
_cell.length_c   1.000
_cell.angle_alpha   90.00
_cell.angle_beta   90.00
_cell.angle_gamma   90.00
#
_symmetry.space_group_name_H-M   'P 1'
#
loop_
_entity.id
_entity.type
_entity.pdbx_description
1 polymer ?
#
loop_
_entity_poly.entity_id
_entity_poly.type
_entity_poly.pdbx_seq_one_letter_code
_entity_poly.pdbx_strand_id
1 'polypeptide(L)'
;MELCERVRQVLDGWGRFKHGPRSLWVEADDLEVSAEVLAADELSCSLEKLQVARHGDAAWDEAELKARAERVAKRVTYLLEHVGPIELDRERGIALLRSVPPDKRDAQTLYYELLLSAAGRLALVRYRVTSGEPGRVQVPCNLTRETLEKLVRDLAEVAA
;
A
#
# COMPACT_ATOMS: atom_id res chain seq x y z
N MET A 1 15.26 -6.40 8.26
CA MET A 1 15.26 -5.41 7.18
C MET A 1 15.17 -4.00 7.75
N GLU A 2 16.02 -3.13 7.28
CA GLU A 2 16.21 -1.80 7.85
C GLU A 2 14.97 -0.90 7.77
N LEU A 3 14.27 -0.87 6.62
CA LEU A 3 13.05 -0.06 6.48
C LEU A 3 11.96 -0.45 7.47
N CYS A 4 11.71 -1.75 7.61
CA CYS A 4 10.71 -2.24 8.56
C CYS A 4 11.05 -1.85 9.99
N GLU A 5 12.33 -1.96 10.35
CA GLU A 5 12.78 -1.57 11.68
C GLU A 5 12.61 -0.07 11.92
N ARG A 6 12.94 0.76 10.95
CA ARG A 6 12.75 2.21 11.03
C ARG A 6 11.28 2.59 11.17
N VAL A 7 10.40 1.95 10.42
CA VAL A 7 8.95 2.12 10.56
C VAL A 7 8.50 1.78 11.97
N ARG A 8 8.94 0.64 12.48
CA ARG A 8 8.63 0.21 13.85
C ARG A 8 9.10 1.24 14.88
N GLN A 9 10.33 1.71 14.76
CA GLN A 9 10.91 2.70 15.67
C GLN A 9 10.11 4.00 15.70
N VAL A 10 9.67 4.49 14.54
CA VAL A 10 8.85 5.71 14.48
C VAL A 10 7.50 5.50 15.15
N LEU A 11 6.82 4.41 14.86
CA LEU A 11 5.52 4.11 15.46
C LEU A 11 5.61 3.89 16.97
N ASP A 12 6.63 3.18 17.42
CA ASP A 12 6.88 2.97 18.85
C ASP A 12 7.21 4.29 19.55
N GLY A 13 7.97 5.17 18.90
CA GLY A 13 8.30 6.49 19.42
C GLY A 13 7.10 7.41 19.53
N TRP A 14 6.15 7.31 18.63
CA TRP A 14 4.90 8.07 18.72
C TRP A 14 3.98 7.55 19.84
N GLY A 15 4.03 6.26 20.13
CA GLY A 15 3.12 5.63 21.06
C GLY A 15 1.69 5.56 20.56
N ARG A 16 0.75 5.46 21.49
CA ARG A 16 -0.68 5.36 21.19
C ARG A 16 -1.27 6.74 20.91
N PHE A 17 -1.99 6.87 19.78
CA PHE A 17 -2.75 8.08 19.47
C PHE A 17 -3.98 7.76 18.60
N LYS A 18 -5.02 8.61 18.68
CA LYS A 18 -6.29 8.44 17.96
C LYS A 18 -6.61 9.58 17.00
N HIS A 19 -5.95 10.71 17.15
CA HIS A 19 -6.27 11.95 16.42
C HIS A 19 -5.07 12.42 15.62
N GLY A 20 -4.83 11.74 14.50
CA GLY A 20 -3.87 12.15 13.50
C GLY A 20 -4.46 13.15 12.50
N PRO A 21 -3.83 13.34 11.34
CA PRO A 21 -2.73 12.48 10.88
C PRO A 21 -1.36 12.86 11.45
N ARG A 22 -0.48 11.87 11.49
CA ARG A 22 0.97 12.07 11.67
C ARG A 22 1.68 11.50 10.45
N SER A 23 2.58 12.27 9.88
CA SER A 23 3.31 11.84 8.68
C SER A 23 4.45 10.89 9.05
N LEU A 24 4.34 9.66 8.59
CA LEU A 24 5.42 8.68 8.63
C LEU A 24 6.27 8.85 7.39
N TRP A 25 7.57 8.99 7.56
CA TRP A 25 8.51 9.03 6.46
C TRP A 25 9.86 8.48 6.92
N VAL A 26 10.29 7.40 6.28
CA VAL A 26 11.57 6.74 6.59
C VAL A 26 12.29 6.38 5.30
N GLU A 27 13.60 6.43 5.36
CA GLU A 27 14.46 6.08 4.24
C GLU A 27 15.48 5.02 4.67
N ALA A 28 15.81 4.13 3.77
CA ALA A 28 16.95 3.22 3.90
C ALA A 28 17.41 2.82 2.50
N ASP A 29 18.70 2.89 2.27
CA ASP A 29 19.30 2.67 0.95
C ASP A 29 18.67 3.62 -0.09
N ASP A 30 18.22 3.08 -1.22
CA ASP A 30 17.59 3.86 -2.29
C ASP A 30 16.06 3.86 -2.21
N LEU A 31 15.51 3.52 -1.04
CA LEU A 31 14.06 3.38 -0.86
C LEU A 31 13.55 4.30 0.23
N GLU A 32 12.30 4.73 0.07
CA GLU A 32 11.56 5.45 1.10
C GLU A 32 10.19 4.83 1.33
N VAL A 33 9.71 4.94 2.55
CA VAL A 33 8.35 4.58 2.94
C VAL A 33 7.67 5.81 3.48
N SER A 34 6.46 6.09 3.02
CA SER A 34 5.65 7.20 3.50
C SER A 34 4.21 6.79 3.73
N ALA A 35 3.58 7.36 4.76
CA ALA A 35 2.18 7.16 5.05
C ALA A 35 1.66 8.29 5.95
N GLU A 36 0.40 8.66 5.78
CA GLU A 36 -0.31 9.49 6.74
C GLU A 36 -1.03 8.56 7.73
N VAL A 37 -0.57 8.54 8.97
CA VAL A 37 -1.09 7.65 10.01
C VAL A 37 -2.13 8.38 10.85
N LEU A 38 -3.36 7.91 10.79
CA LEU A 38 -4.50 8.55 11.45
C LEU A 38 -4.61 8.17 12.93
N ALA A 39 -4.26 6.94 13.25
CA ALA A 39 -4.29 6.39 14.60
C ALA A 39 -3.34 5.19 14.69
N ALA A 40 -2.81 4.94 15.85
CA ALA A 40 -1.97 3.77 16.11
C ALA A 40 -2.00 3.36 17.58
N ASP A 41 -1.80 2.07 17.81
CA ASP A 41 -1.52 1.49 19.12
C ASP A 41 -0.44 0.41 18.99
N GLU A 42 -0.25 -0.41 20.01
CA GLU A 42 0.78 -1.45 20.02
C GLU A 42 0.53 -2.58 19.01
N LEU A 43 -0.74 -2.78 18.61
CA LEU A 43 -1.14 -3.91 17.78
C LEU A 43 -1.55 -3.53 16.36
N SER A 44 -2.02 -2.30 16.16
CA SER A 44 -2.62 -1.88 14.90
C SER A 44 -2.36 -0.42 14.57
N CYS A 45 -2.65 -0.07 13.32
CA CYS A 45 -2.60 1.30 12.84
C CYS A 45 -3.64 1.52 11.74
N SER A 46 -4.06 2.77 11.61
CA SER A 46 -4.96 3.22 10.56
C SER A 46 -4.24 4.26 9.72
N LEU A 47 -4.15 4.03 8.41
CA LEU A 47 -3.46 4.94 7.50
C LEU A 47 -4.29 5.27 6.28
N GLU A 48 -4.08 6.44 5.71
CA GLU A 48 -4.76 6.85 4.48
C GLU A 48 -4.20 6.16 3.25
N LYS A 49 -2.88 6.06 3.18
CA LYS A 49 -2.16 5.52 2.04
C LYS A 49 -0.78 5.07 2.50
N LEU A 50 -0.36 3.92 2.02
CA LEU A 50 1.01 3.45 2.21
C LEU A 50 1.73 3.54 0.87
N GLN A 51 2.88 4.20 0.83
CA GLN A 51 3.69 4.31 -0.36
C GLN A 51 5.12 3.87 -0.09
N VAL A 52 5.65 3.05 -1.00
CA VAL A 52 7.07 2.72 -1.07
C VAL A 52 7.58 3.22 -2.41
N ALA A 53 8.66 3.97 -2.39
CA ALA A 53 9.22 4.55 -3.60
C ALA A 53 10.73 4.31 -3.66
N ARG A 54 11.22 4.09 -4.87
CA ARG A 54 12.64 4.04 -5.16
C ARG A 54 13.12 5.45 -5.51
N HIS A 55 14.24 5.86 -4.93
CA HIS A 55 14.89 7.12 -5.29
C HIS A 55 15.60 7.01 -6.65
N GLY A 56 15.81 8.16 -7.27
CA GLY A 56 16.52 8.27 -8.55
C GLY A 56 15.59 8.14 -9.74
N ASP A 57 16.22 8.03 -10.90
CA ASP A 57 15.51 8.00 -12.19
C ASP A 57 15.08 6.58 -12.56
N ALA A 58 14.32 5.93 -11.71
CA ALA A 58 13.75 4.63 -12.04
C ALA A 58 12.79 4.80 -13.22
N ALA A 59 13.01 4.03 -14.26
CA ALA A 59 12.18 4.03 -15.44
C ALA A 59 11.95 2.57 -15.85
N TRP A 60 10.96 1.95 -15.22
CA TRP A 60 10.58 0.58 -15.57
C TRP A 60 9.82 0.58 -16.89
N ASP A 61 10.29 -0.21 -17.85
CA ASP A 61 9.52 -0.41 -19.07
C ASP A 61 8.27 -1.26 -18.79
N GLU A 62 7.43 -1.43 -19.80
CA GLU A 62 6.17 -2.16 -19.65
C GLU A 62 6.39 -3.60 -19.18
N ALA A 63 7.38 -4.29 -19.72
CA ALA A 63 7.67 -5.68 -19.37
C ALA A 63 8.14 -5.79 -17.91
N GLU A 64 9.00 -4.89 -17.47
CA GLU A 64 9.47 -4.83 -16.09
C GLU A 64 8.37 -4.45 -15.12
N LEU A 65 7.55 -3.45 -15.48
CA LEU A 65 6.40 -3.04 -14.68
C LEU A 65 5.43 -4.19 -14.47
N LYS A 66 5.10 -4.93 -15.52
CA LYS A 66 4.25 -6.11 -15.45
C LYS A 66 4.86 -7.21 -14.57
N ALA A 67 6.15 -7.49 -14.73
CA ALA A 67 6.84 -8.50 -13.93
C ALA A 67 6.84 -8.14 -12.45
N ARG A 68 7.04 -6.86 -12.11
CA ARG A 68 6.98 -6.39 -10.72
C ARG A 68 5.56 -6.48 -10.16
N ALA A 69 4.54 -6.14 -10.95
CA ALA A 69 3.14 -6.30 -10.54
C ALA A 69 2.79 -7.77 -10.27
N GLU A 70 3.27 -8.70 -11.09
CA GLU A 70 3.11 -10.14 -10.86
C GLU A 70 3.79 -10.60 -9.56
N ARG A 71 4.94 -10.04 -9.23
CA ARG A 71 5.62 -10.32 -7.96
C ARG A 71 4.82 -9.81 -6.77
N VAL A 72 4.21 -8.63 -6.86
CA VAL A 72 3.31 -8.11 -5.84
C VAL A 72 2.13 -9.06 -5.63
N ALA A 73 1.48 -9.50 -6.71
CA ALA A 73 0.35 -10.41 -6.63
C ALA A 73 0.70 -11.75 -5.96
N LYS A 74 1.92 -12.24 -6.16
CA LYS A 74 2.39 -13.47 -5.51
C LYS A 74 2.72 -13.28 -4.03
N ARG A 75 3.27 -12.14 -3.66
CA ARG A 75 3.76 -11.87 -2.30
C ARG A 75 2.66 -11.38 -1.36
N VAL A 76 1.81 -10.48 -1.84
CA VAL A 76 0.77 -9.85 -1.02
C VAL A 76 -0.50 -10.71 -1.03
N THR A 77 -0.54 -11.70 -0.14
CA THR A 77 -1.65 -12.67 -0.02
C THR A 77 -2.37 -12.60 1.32
N TYR A 78 -1.99 -11.66 2.19
CA TYR A 78 -2.41 -11.59 3.58
C TYR A 78 -3.35 -10.41 3.89
N LEU A 79 -3.90 -9.77 2.86
CA LEU A 79 -4.87 -8.67 3.03
C LEU A 79 -6.32 -9.16 3.13
N LEU A 80 -6.52 -10.43 3.50
CA LEU A 80 -7.81 -11.14 3.57
C LEU A 80 -8.46 -11.39 2.21
N GLU A 81 -7.88 -10.90 1.14
CA GLU A 81 -8.34 -10.98 -0.23
C GLU A 81 -7.16 -11.21 -1.16
N HIS A 82 -7.38 -11.88 -2.28
CA HIS A 82 -6.37 -11.99 -3.31
C HIS A 82 -6.18 -10.66 -4.04
N VAL A 83 -4.96 -10.38 -4.45
CA VAL A 83 -4.62 -9.19 -5.23
C VAL A 83 -4.42 -9.59 -6.69
N GLY A 84 -5.26 -9.09 -7.58
CA GLY A 84 -5.25 -9.35 -9.02
C GLY A 84 -6.65 -9.20 -9.61
N PRO A 85 -6.86 -9.33 -10.94
CA PRO A 85 -5.84 -9.38 -11.99
C PRO A 85 -5.11 -8.04 -12.19
N ILE A 86 -4.04 -8.08 -13.00
CA ILE A 86 -3.23 -6.89 -13.28
C ILE A 86 -3.81 -6.15 -14.48
N GLU A 87 -4.07 -4.86 -14.31
CA GLU A 87 -4.44 -3.96 -15.38
C GLU A 87 -3.26 -3.05 -15.71
N LEU A 88 -2.88 -2.96 -16.97
CA LEU A 88 -1.78 -2.11 -17.44
C LEU A 88 -2.32 -0.89 -18.18
N ASP A 89 -1.92 0.29 -17.75
CA ASP A 89 -2.12 1.53 -18.49
C ASP A 89 -0.77 1.94 -19.10
N ARG A 90 -0.59 1.64 -20.39
CA ARG A 90 0.67 1.85 -21.10
C ARG A 90 1.02 3.32 -21.25
N GLU A 91 0.02 4.16 -21.46
CA GLU A 91 0.24 5.59 -21.67
C GLU A 91 0.73 6.27 -20.40
N ARG A 92 0.19 5.87 -19.25
CA ARG A 92 0.57 6.43 -17.95
C ARG A 92 1.75 5.72 -17.28
N GLY A 93 2.15 4.54 -17.79
CA GLY A 93 3.17 3.72 -17.16
C GLY A 93 2.73 3.25 -15.77
N ILE A 94 1.51 2.72 -15.67
CA ILE A 94 0.90 2.28 -14.43
C ILE A 94 0.43 0.85 -14.54
N ALA A 95 0.69 0.05 -13.50
CA ALA A 95 0.07 -1.25 -13.28
C ALA A 95 -0.85 -1.16 -12.07
N LEU A 96 -2.05 -1.70 -12.19
CA LEU A 96 -3.07 -1.64 -11.17
C LEU A 96 -3.52 -3.04 -10.78
N LEU A 97 -3.57 -3.32 -9.47
CA LEU A 97 -4.09 -4.56 -8.91
C LEU A 97 -5.19 -4.21 -7.89
N ARG A 98 -6.26 -5.01 -7.89
CA ARG A 98 -7.33 -4.87 -6.91
C ARG A 98 -7.51 -6.15 -6.13
N SER A 99 -7.97 -6.06 -4.90
CA SER A 99 -8.33 -7.22 -4.12
C SER A 99 -9.60 -7.88 -4.67
N VAL A 100 -9.60 -9.21 -4.74
CA VAL A 100 -10.69 -10.03 -5.31
C VAL A 100 -10.86 -11.30 -4.46
N PRO A 101 -12.07 -11.64 -4.02
CA PRO A 101 -13.29 -10.87 -4.12
C PRO A 101 -13.29 -9.66 -3.18
N PRO A 102 -13.99 -8.59 -3.53
CA PRO A 102 -14.09 -7.45 -2.63
C PRO A 102 -14.91 -7.79 -1.39
N ASP A 103 -14.64 -7.09 -0.28
CA ASP A 103 -15.40 -7.25 0.96
C ASP A 103 -16.75 -6.54 0.82
N LYS A 104 -17.83 -7.30 0.79
CA LYS A 104 -19.19 -6.76 0.69
C LYS A 104 -19.86 -6.74 2.05
N ARG A 105 -20.29 -5.57 2.49
CA ARG A 105 -21.02 -5.35 3.76
C ARG A 105 -22.28 -4.55 3.47
N ASP A 106 -23.44 -5.21 3.51
CA ASP A 106 -24.74 -4.58 3.20
C ASP A 106 -24.70 -3.89 1.82
N ALA A 107 -24.90 -2.57 1.78
CA ALA A 107 -24.87 -1.78 0.55
C ALA A 107 -23.47 -1.30 0.18
N GLN A 108 -22.42 -1.68 0.94
CA GLN A 108 -21.05 -1.22 0.74
C GLN A 108 -20.14 -2.32 0.23
N THR A 109 -19.24 -1.95 -0.66
CA THR A 109 -18.17 -2.82 -1.18
C THR A 109 -16.84 -2.16 -0.89
N LEU A 110 -15.95 -2.89 -0.22
CA LEU A 110 -14.61 -2.42 0.16
C LEU A 110 -13.56 -3.25 -0.55
N TYR A 111 -12.52 -2.60 -1.05
CA TYR A 111 -11.40 -3.30 -1.69
C TYR A 111 -10.10 -2.52 -1.54
N TYR A 112 -8.99 -3.25 -1.59
CA TYR A 112 -7.66 -2.66 -1.70
C TYR A 112 -7.28 -2.46 -3.15
N GLU A 113 -6.49 -1.43 -3.41
CA GLU A 113 -5.89 -1.19 -4.71
C GLU A 113 -4.40 -0.95 -4.54
N LEU A 114 -3.61 -1.67 -5.30
CA LEU A 114 -2.17 -1.51 -5.38
C LEU A 114 -1.82 -0.92 -6.74
N LEU A 115 -1.12 0.19 -6.73
CA LEU A 115 -0.70 0.89 -7.93
C LEU A 115 0.82 0.91 -8.00
N LEU A 116 1.36 0.45 -9.13
CA LEU A 116 2.78 0.54 -9.44
C LEU A 116 2.97 1.54 -10.57
N SER A 117 3.89 2.48 -10.38
CA SER A 117 4.26 3.45 -11.39
C SER A 117 5.63 3.10 -11.98
N ALA A 118 5.81 3.29 -13.27
CA ALA A 118 7.09 3.13 -13.95
C ALA A 118 8.21 4.00 -13.35
N ALA A 119 7.84 5.06 -12.65
CA ALA A 119 8.77 5.92 -11.93
C ALA A 119 9.30 5.31 -10.61
N GLY A 120 8.95 4.07 -10.29
CA GLY A 120 9.46 3.36 -9.12
C GLY A 120 8.64 3.54 -7.85
N ARG A 121 7.34 3.79 -7.96
CA ARG A 121 6.44 3.98 -6.82
C ARG A 121 5.42 2.86 -6.74
N LEU A 122 5.21 2.36 -5.52
CA LEU A 122 4.18 1.39 -5.19
C LEU A 122 3.30 2.00 -4.10
N ALA A 123 1.98 1.99 -4.30
CA ALA A 123 1.06 2.58 -3.33
C ALA A 123 -0.11 1.63 -3.06
N LEU A 124 -0.49 1.51 -1.78
CA LEU A 124 -1.66 0.78 -1.32
C LEU A 124 -2.68 1.78 -0.80
N VAL A 125 -3.89 1.69 -1.31
CA VAL A 125 -5.06 2.45 -0.84
C VAL A 125 -6.25 1.52 -0.67
N ARG A 126 -7.24 1.96 0.12
CA ARG A 126 -8.51 1.26 0.27
C ARG A 126 -9.64 2.15 -0.19
N TYR A 127 -10.59 1.56 -0.90
CA TYR A 127 -11.76 2.25 -1.42
C TYR A 127 -13.05 1.61 -0.93
N ARG A 128 -14.09 2.45 -0.84
CA ARG A 128 -15.47 2.05 -0.58
C ARG A 128 -16.34 2.50 -1.73
N VAL A 129 -17.19 1.60 -2.21
CA VAL A 129 -18.26 1.89 -3.15
C VAL A 129 -19.58 1.63 -2.44
N THR A 130 -20.49 2.60 -2.49
CA THR A 130 -21.82 2.46 -1.90
C THR A 130 -22.84 2.26 -3.00
N SER A 131 -23.69 1.24 -2.85
CA SER A 131 -24.74 0.95 -3.82
C SER A 131 -25.71 2.15 -3.97
N GLY A 132 -25.95 2.55 -5.22
CA GLY A 132 -26.81 3.70 -5.54
C GLY A 132 -26.11 5.05 -5.49
N GLU A 133 -24.86 5.12 -5.07
CA GLU A 133 -24.05 6.33 -5.09
C GLU A 133 -23.00 6.29 -6.21
N PRO A 134 -22.75 7.41 -6.92
CA PRO A 134 -21.74 7.43 -7.97
C PRO A 134 -20.34 7.49 -7.37
N GLY A 135 -19.38 6.84 -8.07
CA GLY A 135 -17.97 6.89 -7.74
C GLY A 135 -17.56 6.06 -6.54
N ARG A 136 -16.33 6.29 -6.10
CA ARG A 136 -15.72 5.60 -4.97
C ARG A 136 -15.09 6.61 -4.00
N VAL A 137 -14.99 6.23 -2.74
CA VAL A 137 -14.40 7.06 -1.69
C VAL A 137 -13.20 6.33 -1.12
N GLN A 138 -12.07 7.03 -1.00
CA GLN A 138 -10.92 6.49 -0.31
C GLN A 138 -11.22 6.43 1.20
N VAL A 139 -10.94 5.29 1.79
CA VAL A 139 -11.14 5.06 3.22
C VAL A 139 -9.82 4.61 3.85
N PRO A 140 -9.68 4.71 5.18
CA PRO A 140 -8.44 4.27 5.83
C PRO A 140 -8.16 2.78 5.65
N CYS A 141 -6.89 2.44 5.54
CA CYS A 141 -6.40 1.07 5.66
C CYS A 141 -6.19 0.77 7.14
N ASN A 142 -6.94 -0.17 7.69
CA ASN A 142 -6.78 -0.63 9.06
C ASN A 142 -5.95 -1.91 9.04
N LEU A 143 -4.72 -1.82 9.51
CA LEU A 143 -3.74 -2.91 9.44
C LEU A 143 -3.21 -3.24 10.82
N THR A 144 -2.91 -4.52 11.05
CA THR A 144 -2.10 -4.87 12.20
C THR A 144 -0.66 -4.40 11.97
N ARG A 145 0.08 -4.17 13.04
CA ARG A 145 1.50 -3.82 12.95
C ARG A 145 2.29 -4.88 12.19
N GLU A 146 1.96 -6.14 12.39
CA GLU A 146 2.57 -7.25 11.69
C GLU A 146 2.30 -7.20 10.18
N THR A 147 1.06 -6.95 9.78
CA THR A 147 0.70 -6.83 8.35
C THR A 147 1.39 -5.63 7.72
N LEU A 148 1.44 -4.50 8.40
CA LEU A 148 2.16 -3.32 7.90
C LEU A 148 3.64 -3.62 7.65
N GLU A 149 4.31 -4.30 8.57
CA GLU A 149 5.71 -4.66 8.41
C GLU A 149 5.93 -5.62 7.23
N LYS A 150 5.04 -6.60 7.05
CA LYS A 150 5.09 -7.50 5.88
C LYS A 150 4.92 -6.73 4.58
N LEU A 151 3.94 -5.82 4.53
CA LEU A 151 3.71 -4.98 3.34
C LEU A 151 4.93 -4.12 3.02
N VAL A 152 5.49 -3.44 3.99
CA VAL A 152 6.69 -2.62 3.77
C VAL A 152 7.82 -3.46 3.20
N ARG A 153 8.06 -4.64 3.77
CA ARG A 153 9.11 -5.54 3.29
C ARG A 153 8.84 -6.01 1.86
N ASP A 154 7.63 -6.50 1.59
CA ASP A 154 7.30 -7.05 0.28
C ASP A 154 7.29 -5.98 -0.81
N LEU A 155 6.73 -4.82 -0.54
CA LEU A 155 6.74 -3.71 -1.50
C LEU A 155 8.15 -3.16 -1.72
N ALA A 156 8.96 -3.09 -0.67
CA ALA A 156 10.35 -2.64 -0.79
C ALA A 156 11.19 -3.60 -1.64
N GLU A 157 11.02 -4.91 -1.47
CA GLU A 157 11.72 -5.91 -2.29
C GLU A 157 11.32 -5.85 -3.77
N VAL A 158 10.07 -5.51 -4.05
CA VAL A 158 9.60 -5.32 -5.43
C VAL A 158 10.11 -3.99 -5.99
N ALA A 159 10.19 -2.94 -5.20
CA ALA A 159 10.67 -1.62 -5.64
C ALA A 159 12.19 -1.57 -5.86
N ALA A 160 12.94 -2.41 -5.16
CA ALA A 160 14.40 -2.43 -5.21
C ALA A 160 14.97 -2.77 -6.58
#